data_a7a9f87a2ec127d35b3fe21e479efa46
#
_entry.id   a7a9f87a2ec127d35b3fe21e479efa46
#
_cell.length_a   1.000
_cell.length_b   1.000
_cell.length_c   1.000
_cell.angle_alpha   90.00
_cell.angle_beta   90.00
_cell.angle_gamma   90.00
#
_symmetry.space_group_name_H-M   'P 1'
#
loop_
_entity.id
_entity.type
_entity.pdbx_description
1 polymer ?
#
loop_
_entity_poly.entity_id
_entity_poly.type
_entity_poly.pdbx_seq_one_letter_code
_entity_poly.pdbx_strand_id
1 'polypeptide(L)'
;MELLSKAIPATTFVFVVSSMLALGLNLTVGQVLAPLRNIKLVCLALLANFVLMPFGAFGIEKLLRLDQSLGVGLVLLGTAAGAPFLPKLAQIAKTDLAFAVALMVLLMIVTIGYMPLVLPLLIEGASVDPVKIARSLVLLMLLPLAVGLAMKASYQVAAARVKPVLDRVSNLSLILLTVLIWVTNFDKVLAIFGTRGILAGVLFTVLALGAGHLLGGPSGDSRRVLALGTAQRNIAAALLVGEQTFSDPKVVVMVIVVADVGLIILLLIARRLANQKQRTGVIPL
;
A
#
# COMPACT_ATOMS: atom_id res chain seq x y z
N MET A 1 26.71 -10.70 5.28
CA MET A 1 25.29 -11.05 5.00
C MET A 1 24.44 -10.94 6.29
N GLU A 2 24.82 -11.57 7.40
CA GLU A 2 24.06 -11.54 8.66
C GLU A 2 23.83 -10.12 9.24
N LEU A 3 24.82 -9.24 9.18
CA LEU A 3 24.69 -7.84 9.60
C LEU A 3 23.68 -7.06 8.72
N LEU A 4 23.66 -7.32 7.43
CA LEU A 4 22.72 -6.67 6.50
C LEU A 4 21.28 -7.15 6.73
N SER A 5 21.08 -8.45 6.99
CA SER A 5 19.75 -8.98 7.28
C SER A 5 19.18 -8.43 8.60
N LYS A 6 20.03 -8.20 9.61
CA LYS A 6 19.63 -7.55 10.87
C LYS A 6 19.25 -6.06 10.70
N ALA A 7 19.68 -5.42 9.61
CA ALA A 7 19.29 -4.05 9.31
C ALA A 7 17.87 -3.91 8.72
N ILE A 8 17.31 -4.99 8.16
CA ILE A 8 15.98 -4.98 7.53
C ILE A 8 14.89 -4.52 8.50
N PRO A 9 14.69 -5.13 9.71
CA PRO A 9 13.64 -4.70 10.64
C PRO A 9 13.80 -3.25 11.09
N ALA A 10 15.03 -2.80 11.35
CA ALA A 10 15.30 -1.41 11.73
C ALA A 10 14.96 -0.43 10.60
N THR A 11 15.31 -0.78 9.36
CA THR A 11 15.01 0.06 8.18
C THR A 11 13.51 0.10 7.90
N THR A 12 12.81 -1.04 8.05
CA THR A 12 11.34 -1.10 7.96
C THR A 12 10.68 -0.22 9.01
N PHE A 13 11.14 -0.28 10.25
CA PHE A 13 10.65 0.59 11.33
C PHE A 13 10.79 2.08 10.96
N VAL A 14 12.00 2.50 10.54
CA VAL A 14 12.26 3.89 10.14
C VAL A 14 11.38 4.30 8.96
N PHE A 15 11.24 3.44 7.95
CA PHE A 15 10.36 3.67 6.80
C PHE A 15 8.91 3.86 7.21
N VAL A 16 8.35 2.93 8.00
CA VAL A 16 6.94 2.96 8.40
C VAL A 16 6.65 4.20 9.24
N VAL A 17 7.43 4.44 10.30
CA VAL A 17 7.19 5.55 11.23
C VAL A 17 7.36 6.91 10.53
N SER A 18 8.43 7.09 9.75
CA SER A 18 8.66 8.36 9.04
C SER A 18 7.60 8.63 7.98
N SER A 19 7.14 7.60 7.25
CA SER A 19 6.08 7.77 6.25
C SER A 19 4.74 8.13 6.88
N MET A 20 4.38 7.53 8.02
CA MET A 20 3.13 7.83 8.72
C MET A 20 3.15 9.22 9.38
N LEU A 21 4.28 9.62 9.98
CA LEU A 21 4.47 10.98 10.48
C LEU A 21 4.37 12.01 9.36
N ALA A 22 5.09 11.82 8.26
CA ALA A 22 5.04 12.70 7.10
C ALA A 22 3.63 12.83 6.52
N LEU A 23 2.89 11.72 6.46
CA LEU A 23 1.50 11.69 6.04
C LEU A 23 0.62 12.53 6.98
N GLY A 24 0.73 12.33 8.29
CA GLY A 24 -0.02 13.10 9.30
C GLY A 24 0.28 14.60 9.21
N LEU A 25 1.53 14.99 9.00
CA LEU A 25 1.91 16.39 8.80
C LEU A 25 1.35 17.02 7.51
N ASN A 26 0.90 16.21 6.56
CA ASN A 26 0.33 16.69 5.29
C ASN A 26 -1.19 16.82 5.31
N LEU A 27 -1.87 16.10 6.18
CA LEU A 27 -3.33 15.97 6.21
C LEU A 27 -3.98 16.95 7.19
N THR A 28 -5.25 17.27 6.92
CA THR A 28 -6.15 17.93 7.87
C THR A 28 -7.25 16.97 8.29
N VAL A 29 -7.85 17.20 9.47
CA VAL A 29 -8.96 16.38 9.96
C VAL A 29 -10.14 16.38 8.97
N GLY A 30 -10.40 17.53 8.33
CA GLY A 30 -11.45 17.64 7.30
C GLY A 30 -11.18 16.72 6.09
N GLN A 31 -9.93 16.61 5.65
CA GLN A 31 -9.54 15.71 4.55
C GLN A 31 -9.65 14.23 4.95
N VAL A 32 -9.44 13.90 6.22
CA VAL A 32 -9.64 12.53 6.74
C VAL A 32 -11.14 12.16 6.73
N LEU A 33 -12.02 13.11 7.04
CA LEU A 33 -13.46 12.87 7.16
C LEU A 33 -14.22 13.07 5.83
N ALA A 34 -13.66 13.79 4.86
CA ALA A 34 -14.31 14.09 3.58
C ALA A 34 -14.83 12.87 2.80
N PRO A 35 -14.13 11.71 2.76
CA PRO A 35 -14.60 10.55 1.99
C PRO A 35 -15.88 9.93 2.52
N LEU A 36 -16.22 10.17 3.78
CA LEU A 36 -17.41 9.56 4.41
C LEU A 36 -18.73 10.13 3.87
N ARG A 37 -18.69 11.24 3.11
CA ARG A 37 -19.90 11.88 2.57
C ARG A 37 -20.57 11.07 1.46
N ASN A 38 -19.83 10.31 0.67
CA ASN A 38 -20.37 9.46 -0.40
C ASN A 38 -20.36 8.00 0.02
N ILE A 39 -21.34 7.60 0.81
CA ILE A 39 -21.43 6.25 1.40
C ILE A 39 -21.37 5.15 0.32
N LYS A 40 -22.05 5.35 -0.83
CA LYS A 40 -22.03 4.36 -1.91
C LYS A 40 -20.61 4.13 -2.43
N LEU A 41 -19.86 5.20 -2.69
CA LEU A 41 -18.49 5.08 -3.19
C LEU A 41 -17.55 4.52 -2.12
N VAL A 42 -17.77 4.85 -0.84
CA VAL A 42 -17.07 4.26 0.30
C VAL A 42 -17.30 2.74 0.35
N CYS A 43 -18.55 2.28 0.31
CA CYS A 43 -18.87 0.85 0.31
C CYS A 43 -18.24 0.12 -0.88
N LEU A 44 -18.28 0.70 -2.08
CA LEU A 44 -17.65 0.12 -3.27
C LEU A 44 -16.12 0.07 -3.15
N ALA A 45 -15.50 1.10 -2.57
CA ALA A 45 -14.07 1.12 -2.32
C ALA A 45 -13.65 0.05 -1.28
N LEU A 46 -14.43 -0.10 -0.21
CA LEU A 46 -14.21 -1.14 0.80
C LEU A 46 -14.41 -2.54 0.20
N LEU A 47 -15.45 -2.74 -0.60
CA LEU A 47 -15.68 -4.00 -1.31
C LEU A 47 -14.50 -4.35 -2.23
N ALA A 48 -14.03 -3.38 -3.04
CA ALA A 48 -12.89 -3.59 -3.92
C ALA A 48 -11.64 -4.01 -3.12
N ASN A 49 -11.33 -3.31 -2.04
CA ASN A 49 -10.05 -3.44 -1.36
C ASN A 49 -10.00 -4.52 -0.28
N PHE A 50 -11.12 -4.81 0.38
CA PHE A 50 -11.18 -5.73 1.53
C PHE A 50 -11.96 -7.01 1.28
N VAL A 51 -12.60 -7.12 0.10
CA VAL A 51 -13.23 -8.37 -0.33
C VAL A 51 -12.58 -8.85 -1.62
N LEU A 52 -12.69 -8.08 -2.72
CA LEU A 52 -12.22 -8.57 -4.01
C LEU A 52 -10.71 -8.78 -4.06
N MET A 53 -9.92 -7.91 -3.45
CA MET A 53 -8.46 -8.04 -3.52
C MET A 53 -7.88 -9.17 -2.67
N PRO A 54 -8.29 -9.40 -1.41
CA PRO A 54 -7.85 -10.57 -0.65
C PRO A 54 -8.24 -11.90 -1.31
N PHE A 55 -9.50 -12.02 -1.74
CA PHE A 55 -9.94 -13.22 -2.47
C PHE A 55 -9.28 -13.36 -3.84
N GLY A 56 -9.02 -12.25 -4.53
CA GLY A 56 -8.27 -12.24 -5.78
C GLY A 56 -6.82 -12.69 -5.60
N ALA A 57 -6.14 -12.24 -4.53
CA ALA A 57 -4.80 -12.70 -4.17
C ALA A 57 -4.78 -14.21 -3.91
N PHE A 58 -5.71 -14.69 -3.10
CA PHE A 58 -5.89 -16.11 -2.82
C PHE A 58 -6.20 -16.92 -4.09
N GLY A 59 -7.10 -16.41 -4.94
CA GLY A 59 -7.42 -17.04 -6.22
C GLY A 59 -6.22 -17.13 -7.16
N ILE A 60 -5.40 -16.07 -7.25
CA ILE A 60 -4.16 -16.07 -8.06
C ILE A 60 -3.13 -17.05 -7.49
N GLU A 61 -2.98 -17.11 -6.16
CA GLU A 61 -2.11 -18.09 -5.49
C GLU A 61 -2.48 -19.51 -5.91
N LYS A 62 -3.75 -19.89 -5.78
CA LYS A 62 -4.24 -21.24 -6.14
C LYS A 62 -4.15 -21.52 -7.64
N LEU A 63 -4.54 -20.57 -8.49
CA LEU A 63 -4.52 -20.69 -9.96
C LEU A 63 -3.11 -20.92 -10.48
N LEU A 64 -2.14 -20.17 -9.96
CA LEU A 64 -0.74 -20.26 -10.37
C LEU A 64 0.03 -21.33 -9.61
N ARG A 65 -0.58 -21.94 -8.58
CA ARG A 65 0.07 -22.92 -7.68
C ARG A 65 1.39 -22.34 -7.13
N LEU A 66 1.30 -21.16 -6.54
CA LEU A 66 2.50 -20.52 -5.96
C LEU A 66 3.01 -21.34 -4.77
N ASP A 67 4.31 -21.22 -4.51
CA ASP A 67 4.89 -21.65 -3.23
C ASP A 67 4.14 -20.97 -2.07
N GLN A 68 3.91 -21.68 -0.97
CA GLN A 68 3.12 -21.21 0.15
C GLN A 68 3.59 -19.84 0.67
N SER A 69 4.90 -19.64 0.81
CA SER A 69 5.45 -18.37 1.30
C SER A 69 5.25 -17.22 0.31
N LEU A 70 5.30 -17.49 -1.00
CA LEU A 70 4.99 -16.50 -2.03
C LEU A 70 3.50 -16.16 -2.02
N GLY A 71 2.64 -17.17 -1.85
CA GLY A 71 1.18 -16.99 -1.70
C GLY A 71 0.86 -16.10 -0.50
N VAL A 72 1.46 -16.37 0.66
CA VAL A 72 1.32 -15.54 1.87
C VAL A 72 1.72 -14.08 1.60
N GLY A 73 2.85 -13.83 0.93
CA GLY A 73 3.27 -12.48 0.57
C GLY A 73 2.26 -11.75 -0.32
N LEU A 74 1.65 -12.46 -1.27
CA LEU A 74 0.60 -11.91 -2.14
C LEU A 74 -0.69 -11.61 -1.36
N VAL A 75 -1.11 -12.49 -0.45
CA VAL A 75 -2.29 -12.30 0.40
C VAL A 75 -2.07 -11.14 1.37
N LEU A 76 -0.87 -10.99 1.96
CA LEU A 76 -0.53 -9.82 2.77
C LEU A 76 -0.74 -8.51 2.00
N LEU A 77 -0.27 -8.43 0.76
CA LEU A 77 -0.55 -7.27 -0.10
C LEU A 77 -2.05 -7.15 -0.39
N GLY A 78 -2.73 -8.25 -0.65
CA GLY A 78 -4.17 -8.30 -0.87
C GLY A 78 -4.99 -7.70 0.27
N THR A 79 -4.54 -7.87 1.51
CA THR A 79 -5.20 -7.35 2.72
C THR A 79 -4.75 -5.94 3.12
N ALA A 80 -3.59 -5.48 2.63
CA ALA A 80 -3.00 -4.19 2.99
C ALA A 80 -3.38 -3.09 1.99
N ALA A 81 -4.46 -2.36 2.24
CA ALA A 81 -4.91 -1.24 1.42
C ALA A 81 -4.49 0.13 1.99
N GLY A 82 -4.70 1.21 1.23
CA GLY A 82 -4.45 2.57 1.70
C GLY A 82 -2.97 2.97 1.67
N ALA A 83 -2.36 2.93 0.49
CA ALA A 83 -0.95 3.27 0.31
C ALA A 83 -0.67 4.77 0.35
N PRO A 84 0.34 5.24 1.11
CA PRO A 84 0.71 6.66 1.19
C PRO A 84 1.13 7.29 -0.15
N PHE A 85 1.47 6.48 -1.14
CA PHE A 85 1.89 6.93 -2.47
C PHE A 85 0.72 7.26 -3.42
N LEU A 86 -0.53 6.91 -3.07
CA LEU A 86 -1.71 7.14 -3.91
C LEU A 86 -1.91 8.61 -4.31
N PRO A 87 -1.76 9.63 -3.42
CA PRO A 87 -1.88 11.02 -3.81
C PRO A 87 -0.86 11.43 -4.88
N LYS A 88 0.36 10.87 -4.82
CA LYS A 88 1.39 11.13 -5.84
C LYS A 88 1.02 10.55 -7.20
N LEU A 89 0.46 9.35 -7.23
CA LEU A 89 -0.07 8.75 -8.48
C LEU A 89 -1.23 9.56 -9.05
N ALA A 90 -2.15 10.03 -8.21
CA ALA A 90 -3.26 10.89 -8.62
C ALA A 90 -2.78 12.22 -9.22
N GLN A 91 -1.74 12.80 -8.63
CA GLN A 91 -1.06 14.00 -9.14
C GLN A 91 -0.46 13.76 -10.55
N ILE A 92 0.28 12.65 -10.70
CA ILE A 92 0.88 12.26 -12.00
C ILE A 92 -0.21 12.02 -13.04
N ALA A 93 -1.30 11.34 -12.67
CA ALA A 93 -2.43 11.02 -13.55
C ALA A 93 -3.36 12.22 -13.81
N LYS A 94 -3.12 13.37 -13.17
CA LYS A 94 -3.98 14.58 -13.23
C LYS A 94 -5.44 14.27 -12.89
N THR A 95 -5.69 13.46 -11.86
CA THR A 95 -7.02 13.08 -11.38
C THR A 95 -7.37 13.84 -10.10
N ASP A 96 -8.53 13.53 -9.48
CA ASP A 96 -8.99 14.15 -8.25
C ASP A 96 -8.05 13.81 -7.06
N LEU A 97 -7.20 14.78 -6.71
CA LEU A 97 -6.24 14.64 -5.60
C LEU A 97 -6.93 14.59 -4.24
N ALA A 98 -8.03 15.35 -4.06
CA ALA A 98 -8.75 15.38 -2.79
C ALA A 98 -9.38 14.01 -2.50
N PHE A 99 -10.03 13.41 -3.50
CA PHE A 99 -10.57 12.06 -3.36
C PHE A 99 -9.47 11.00 -3.16
N ALA A 100 -8.32 11.14 -3.83
CA ALA A 100 -7.19 10.20 -3.65
C ALA A 100 -6.65 10.22 -2.22
N VAL A 101 -6.46 11.42 -1.63
CA VAL A 101 -6.04 11.57 -0.23
C VAL A 101 -7.07 10.96 0.71
N ALA A 102 -8.33 11.29 0.51
CA ALA A 102 -9.42 10.82 1.32
C ALA A 102 -9.58 9.29 1.28
N LEU A 103 -9.53 8.71 0.08
CA LEU A 103 -9.57 7.26 -0.15
C LEU A 103 -8.38 6.55 0.53
N MET A 104 -7.17 7.08 0.37
CA MET A 104 -5.97 6.53 1.00
C MET A 104 -6.12 6.43 2.52
N VAL A 105 -6.57 7.51 3.17
CA VAL A 105 -6.73 7.54 4.63
C VAL A 105 -7.79 6.56 5.09
N LEU A 106 -8.95 6.54 4.42
CA LEU A 106 -10.02 5.59 4.73
C LEU A 106 -9.50 4.15 4.68
N LEU A 107 -8.90 3.77 3.55
CA LEU A 107 -8.41 2.41 3.35
C LEU A 107 -7.31 2.04 4.35
N MET A 108 -6.41 2.98 4.68
CA MET A 108 -5.35 2.74 5.66
C MET A 108 -5.90 2.50 7.07
N ILE A 109 -6.87 3.32 7.53
CA ILE A 109 -7.50 3.14 8.84
C ILE A 109 -8.21 1.79 8.91
N VAL A 110 -8.96 1.43 7.87
CA VAL A 110 -9.63 0.13 7.81
C VAL A 110 -8.63 -1.02 7.78
N THR A 111 -7.50 -0.89 7.07
CA THR A 111 -6.43 -1.91 7.05
C THR A 111 -5.93 -2.25 8.44
N ILE A 112 -5.76 -1.25 9.32
CA ILE A 112 -5.26 -1.45 10.69
C ILE A 112 -6.17 -2.37 11.51
N GLY A 113 -7.48 -2.24 11.34
CA GLY A 113 -8.45 -3.13 11.99
C GLY A 113 -8.67 -4.45 11.24
N TYR A 114 -8.63 -4.41 9.91
CA TYR A 114 -8.96 -5.54 9.05
C TYR A 114 -7.88 -6.63 9.06
N MET A 115 -6.61 -6.27 8.89
CA MET A 115 -5.52 -7.26 8.80
C MET A 115 -5.44 -8.21 10.01
N PRO A 116 -5.50 -7.73 11.27
CA PRO A 116 -5.45 -8.62 12.43
C PRO A 116 -6.59 -9.63 12.47
N LEU A 117 -7.77 -9.25 11.97
CA LEU A 117 -8.96 -10.10 12.01
C LEU A 117 -8.99 -11.12 10.87
N VAL A 118 -8.50 -10.75 9.69
CA VAL A 118 -8.71 -11.54 8.48
C VAL A 118 -7.50 -12.40 8.11
N LEU A 119 -6.27 -11.99 8.43
CA LEU A 119 -5.09 -12.80 8.13
C LEU A 119 -5.12 -14.20 8.77
N PRO A 120 -5.53 -14.37 10.05
CA PRO A 120 -5.63 -15.71 10.64
C PRO A 120 -6.63 -16.63 9.93
N LEU A 121 -7.64 -16.04 9.25
CA LEU A 121 -8.65 -16.80 8.50
C LEU A 121 -8.19 -17.18 7.09
N LEU A 122 -7.31 -16.37 6.48
CA LEU A 122 -6.85 -16.56 5.11
C LEU A 122 -5.58 -17.41 5.02
N ILE A 123 -4.75 -17.44 6.06
CA ILE A 123 -3.45 -18.11 6.06
C ILE A 123 -3.52 -19.32 7.00
N GLU A 124 -3.83 -20.48 6.41
CA GLU A 124 -3.90 -21.74 7.15
C GLU A 124 -2.51 -22.18 7.66
N GLY A 125 -2.46 -22.69 8.89
CA GLY A 125 -1.24 -23.27 9.47
C GLY A 125 -0.19 -22.26 9.95
N ALA A 126 -0.42 -20.96 9.82
CA ALA A 126 0.43 -19.94 10.42
C ALA A 126 -0.10 -19.58 11.82
N SER A 127 0.79 -19.54 12.81
CA SER A 127 0.47 -19.00 14.13
C SER A 127 0.43 -17.46 14.04
N VAL A 128 -0.61 -16.94 13.41
CA VAL A 128 -0.83 -15.49 13.26
C VAL A 128 -1.49 -14.97 14.53
N ASP A 129 -0.77 -14.14 15.30
CA ASP A 129 -1.30 -13.50 16.49
C ASP A 129 -1.99 -12.16 16.11
N PRO A 130 -3.35 -12.10 16.16
CA PRO A 130 -4.08 -10.89 15.79
C PRO A 130 -3.76 -9.70 16.70
N VAL A 131 -3.49 -9.95 17.98
CA VAL A 131 -3.20 -8.90 18.97
C VAL A 131 -1.83 -8.28 18.67
N LYS A 132 -0.84 -9.11 18.35
CA LYS A 132 0.50 -8.65 17.96
C LYS A 132 0.44 -7.79 16.70
N ILE A 133 -0.31 -8.21 15.68
CA ILE A 133 -0.51 -7.44 14.44
C ILE A 133 -1.21 -6.12 14.75
N ALA A 134 -2.33 -6.15 15.47
CA ALA A 134 -3.07 -4.95 15.83
C ALA A 134 -2.19 -3.95 16.60
N ARG A 135 -1.46 -4.44 17.61
CA ARG A 135 -0.54 -3.62 18.39
C ARG A 135 0.53 -2.96 17.52
N SER A 136 1.14 -3.69 16.62
CA SER A 136 2.17 -3.18 15.71
C SER A 136 1.62 -2.11 14.77
N LEU A 137 0.47 -2.36 14.14
CA LEU A 137 -0.16 -1.40 13.23
C LEU A 137 -0.61 -0.13 13.97
N VAL A 138 -1.17 -0.28 15.17
CA VAL A 138 -1.56 0.89 15.99
C VAL A 138 -0.34 1.69 16.42
N LEU A 139 0.68 1.06 16.98
CA LEU A 139 1.86 1.78 17.51
C LEU A 139 2.76 2.34 16.41
N LEU A 140 2.93 1.64 15.29
CA LEU A 140 3.88 2.03 14.26
C LEU A 140 3.24 2.75 13.06
N MET A 141 1.93 2.69 12.92
CA MET A 141 1.21 3.40 11.86
C MET A 141 0.23 4.44 12.40
N LEU A 142 -0.74 4.03 13.22
CA LEU A 142 -1.80 4.94 13.68
C LEU A 142 -1.26 6.02 14.61
N LEU A 143 -0.43 5.67 15.58
CA LEU A 143 0.13 6.62 16.54
C LEU A 143 1.03 7.69 15.85
N PRO A 144 2.00 7.35 15.01
CA PRO A 144 2.77 8.36 14.27
C PRO A 144 1.89 9.24 13.36
N LEU A 145 0.89 8.66 12.70
CA LEU A 145 -0.07 9.41 11.90
C LEU A 145 -0.82 10.43 12.76
N ALA A 146 -1.34 10.01 13.92
CA ALA A 146 -2.07 10.88 14.85
C ALA A 146 -1.18 12.01 15.40
N VAL A 147 0.08 11.70 15.75
CA VAL A 147 1.07 12.70 16.18
C VAL A 147 1.32 13.71 15.06
N GLY A 148 1.51 13.26 13.81
CA GLY A 148 1.67 14.14 12.66
C GLY A 148 0.46 15.04 12.43
N LEU A 149 -0.75 14.50 12.51
CA LEU A 149 -2.01 15.26 12.41
C LEU A 149 -2.14 16.32 13.51
N ALA A 150 -1.86 15.93 14.77
CA ALA A 150 -1.90 16.86 15.92
C ALA A 150 -0.87 17.98 15.76
N MET A 151 0.36 17.65 15.34
CA MET A 151 1.39 18.63 15.07
C MET A 151 0.98 19.57 13.93
N LYS A 152 0.37 19.07 12.86
CA LYS A 152 -0.17 19.90 11.76
C LYS A 152 -1.26 20.84 12.24
N ALA A 153 -2.16 20.37 13.10
CA ALA A 153 -3.26 21.17 13.64
C ALA A 153 -2.79 22.28 14.57
N SER A 154 -1.78 22.01 15.40
CA SER A 154 -1.32 22.95 16.45
C SER A 154 -0.12 23.80 16.02
N TYR A 155 0.77 23.29 15.16
CA TYR A 155 2.05 23.89 14.80
C TYR A 155 2.33 23.86 13.31
N GLN A 156 1.51 24.54 12.51
CA GLN A 156 1.56 24.50 11.04
C GLN A 156 2.93 24.83 10.44
N VAL A 157 3.62 25.85 10.99
CA VAL A 157 4.94 26.28 10.50
C VAL A 157 6.01 25.19 10.78
N ALA A 158 6.00 24.61 11.98
CA ALA A 158 6.90 23.52 12.33
C ALA A 158 6.61 22.27 11.48
N ALA A 159 5.32 21.91 11.29
CA ALA A 159 4.90 20.81 10.44
C ALA A 159 5.41 20.97 9.00
N ALA A 160 5.30 22.18 8.43
CA ALA A 160 5.78 22.47 7.08
C ALA A 160 7.32 22.34 6.94
N ARG A 161 8.07 22.64 8.00
CA ARG A 161 9.54 22.49 8.00
C ARG A 161 10.00 21.03 8.19
N VAL A 162 9.31 20.29 9.05
CA VAL A 162 9.69 18.90 9.40
C VAL A 162 9.25 17.90 8.31
N LYS A 163 8.09 18.13 7.68
CA LYS A 163 7.55 17.24 6.64
C LYS A 163 8.55 16.86 5.53
N PRO A 164 9.25 17.81 4.85
CA PRO A 164 10.16 17.44 3.77
C PRO A 164 11.34 16.60 4.25
N VAL A 165 11.77 16.74 5.50
CA VAL A 165 12.80 15.88 6.09
C VAL A 165 12.29 14.47 6.27
N LEU A 166 11.09 14.31 6.84
CA LEU A 166 10.46 12.99 7.01
C LEU A 166 10.16 12.32 5.67
N ASP A 167 9.70 13.06 4.66
CA ASP A 167 9.51 12.54 3.30
C ASP A 167 10.83 11.99 2.72
N ARG A 168 11.95 12.70 2.91
CA ARG A 168 13.27 12.24 2.48
C ARG A 168 13.71 11.00 3.24
N VAL A 169 13.57 10.99 4.57
CA VAL A 169 13.90 9.83 5.41
C VAL A 169 13.09 8.62 4.99
N SER A 170 11.78 8.77 4.81
CA SER A 170 10.90 7.69 4.36
C SER A 170 11.31 7.15 2.99
N ASN A 171 11.54 8.04 2.00
CA ASN A 171 11.91 7.62 0.66
C ASN A 171 13.28 6.92 0.63
N LEU A 172 14.29 7.46 1.34
CA LEU A 172 15.61 6.85 1.43
C LEU A 172 15.55 5.50 2.16
N SER A 173 14.76 5.42 3.24
CA SER A 173 14.57 4.14 3.97
C SER A 173 13.87 3.10 3.11
N LEU A 174 12.89 3.47 2.28
CA LEU A 174 12.24 2.54 1.36
C LEU A 174 13.23 2.03 0.29
N ILE A 175 14.03 2.93 -0.29
CA ILE A 175 15.06 2.55 -1.27
C ILE A 175 16.09 1.62 -0.62
N LEU A 176 16.59 2.00 0.57
CA LEU A 176 17.55 1.19 1.31
C LEU A 176 16.96 -0.19 1.67
N LEU A 177 15.71 -0.23 2.13
CA LEU A 177 15.02 -1.47 2.46
C LEU A 177 14.88 -2.38 1.23
N THR A 178 14.47 -1.82 0.10
CA THR A 178 14.39 -2.56 -1.17
C THR A 178 15.75 -3.13 -1.54
N VAL A 179 16.80 -2.31 -1.53
CA VAL A 179 18.18 -2.77 -1.83
C VAL A 179 18.64 -3.85 -0.86
N LEU A 180 18.40 -3.68 0.46
CA LEU A 180 18.76 -4.67 1.48
C LEU A 180 18.07 -6.02 1.22
N ILE A 181 16.76 -6.00 0.93
CA ILE A 181 15.99 -7.23 0.65
C ILE A 181 16.52 -7.90 -0.62
N TRP A 182 16.76 -7.14 -1.69
CA TRP A 182 17.32 -7.67 -2.93
C TRP A 182 18.73 -8.28 -2.73
N VAL A 183 19.62 -7.58 -2.03
CA VAL A 183 21.01 -8.03 -1.83
C VAL A 183 21.08 -9.24 -0.89
N THR A 184 20.32 -9.21 0.23
CA THR A 184 20.36 -10.30 1.23
C THR A 184 19.61 -11.55 0.79
N ASN A 185 18.68 -11.42 -0.16
CA ASN A 185 17.86 -12.53 -0.66
C ASN A 185 17.97 -12.69 -2.19
N PHE A 186 19.10 -12.32 -2.78
CA PHE A 186 19.29 -12.28 -4.25
C PHE A 186 18.89 -13.59 -4.94
N ASP A 187 19.35 -14.74 -4.40
CA ASP A 187 18.99 -16.04 -4.94
C ASP A 187 17.49 -16.33 -4.89
N LYS A 188 16.80 -15.87 -3.82
CA LYS A 188 15.35 -16.01 -3.70
C LYS A 188 14.60 -15.09 -4.64
N VAL A 189 15.11 -13.86 -4.85
CA VAL A 189 14.56 -12.93 -5.84
C VAL A 189 14.72 -13.50 -7.24
N LEU A 190 15.89 -14.03 -7.59
CA LEU A 190 16.10 -14.71 -8.88
C LEU A 190 15.19 -15.94 -9.03
N ALA A 191 15.00 -16.72 -7.96
CA ALA A 191 14.09 -17.86 -7.97
C ALA A 191 12.65 -17.45 -8.28
N ILE A 192 12.21 -16.22 -7.91
CA ILE A 192 10.87 -15.72 -8.26
C ILE A 192 10.68 -15.60 -9.78
N PHE A 193 11.74 -15.29 -10.56
CA PHE A 193 11.66 -15.28 -12.02
C PHE A 193 11.36 -16.66 -12.61
N GLY A 194 11.82 -17.75 -11.94
CA GLY A 194 11.48 -19.13 -12.29
C GLY A 194 10.14 -19.64 -11.72
N THR A 195 9.54 -18.90 -10.79
CA THR A 195 8.32 -19.28 -10.09
C THR A 195 7.14 -18.50 -10.61
N ARG A 196 6.37 -18.38 -11.25
CA ARG A 196 5.17 -17.57 -11.59
C ARG A 196 4.89 -16.35 -10.67
N GLY A 197 5.83 -15.96 -9.77
CA GLY A 197 5.65 -14.86 -8.82
C GLY A 197 5.48 -13.49 -9.48
N ILE A 198 6.28 -13.21 -10.52
CA ILE A 198 6.14 -11.97 -11.30
C ILE A 198 4.80 -11.95 -12.05
N LEU A 199 4.41 -13.08 -12.65
CA LEU A 199 3.11 -13.20 -13.30
C LEU A 199 1.97 -12.96 -12.32
N ALA A 200 2.09 -13.49 -11.09
CA ALA A 200 1.15 -13.23 -10.01
C ALA A 200 1.04 -11.73 -9.70
N GLY A 201 2.18 -11.02 -9.60
CA GLY A 201 2.21 -9.57 -9.37
C GLY A 201 1.54 -8.78 -10.48
N VAL A 202 1.77 -9.15 -11.75
CA VAL A 202 1.11 -8.53 -12.91
C VAL A 202 -0.40 -8.79 -12.88
N LEU A 203 -0.82 -10.04 -12.70
CA LEU A 203 -2.24 -10.40 -12.65
C LEU A 203 -2.94 -9.72 -11.48
N PHE A 204 -2.31 -9.68 -10.31
CA PHE A 204 -2.84 -9.00 -9.14
C PHE A 204 -3.03 -7.50 -9.39
N THR A 205 -2.04 -6.84 -9.99
CA THR A 205 -2.11 -5.40 -10.33
C THR A 205 -3.20 -5.11 -11.36
N VAL A 206 -3.31 -5.94 -12.40
CA VAL A 206 -4.35 -5.80 -13.43
C VAL A 206 -5.74 -6.04 -12.83
N LEU A 207 -5.92 -7.07 -12.01
CA LEU A 207 -7.16 -7.34 -11.28
C LEU A 207 -7.56 -6.14 -10.42
N ALA A 208 -6.60 -5.59 -9.67
CA ALA A 208 -6.83 -4.44 -8.79
C ALA A 208 -7.25 -3.18 -9.56
N LEU A 209 -6.57 -2.89 -10.68
CA LEU A 209 -6.94 -1.80 -11.58
C LEU A 209 -8.35 -1.99 -12.14
N GLY A 210 -8.68 -3.21 -12.59
CA GLY A 210 -9.99 -3.56 -13.11
C GLY A 210 -11.09 -3.43 -12.05
N ALA A 211 -10.89 -4.02 -10.88
CA ALA A 211 -11.85 -3.94 -9.77
C ALA A 211 -12.10 -2.49 -9.34
N GLY A 212 -11.04 -1.70 -9.14
CA GLY A 212 -11.18 -0.29 -8.78
C GLY A 212 -11.83 0.55 -9.87
N HIS A 213 -11.55 0.28 -11.14
CA HIS A 213 -12.18 0.99 -12.26
C HIS A 213 -13.69 0.69 -12.37
N LEU A 214 -14.07 -0.57 -12.25
CA LEU A 214 -15.46 -1.00 -12.34
C LEU A 214 -16.31 -0.50 -11.18
N LEU A 215 -15.73 -0.46 -9.98
CA LEU A 215 -16.40 -0.03 -8.75
C LEU A 215 -16.24 1.48 -8.45
N GLY A 216 -15.51 2.23 -9.27
CA GLY A 216 -15.19 3.64 -9.04
C GLY A 216 -16.33 4.64 -9.24
N GLY A 217 -17.57 4.16 -9.39
CA GLY A 217 -18.75 5.02 -9.52
C GLY A 217 -18.92 5.63 -10.92
N PRO A 218 -19.80 6.63 -11.08
CA PRO A 218 -20.15 7.18 -12.39
C PRO A 218 -19.11 8.15 -12.96
N SER A 219 -18.38 8.87 -12.10
CA SER A 219 -17.37 9.84 -12.53
C SER A 219 -16.13 9.17 -13.11
N GLY A 220 -15.63 9.67 -14.23
CA GLY A 220 -14.39 9.20 -14.83
C GLY A 220 -13.17 9.40 -13.91
N ASP A 221 -13.13 10.48 -13.13
CA ASP A 221 -12.03 10.75 -12.20
C ASP A 221 -12.11 9.84 -10.97
N SER A 222 -13.30 9.59 -10.41
CA SER A 222 -13.41 8.64 -9.27
C SER A 222 -13.05 7.21 -9.68
N ARG A 223 -13.40 6.78 -10.90
CA ARG A 223 -12.96 5.48 -11.45
C ARG A 223 -11.44 5.37 -11.54
N ARG A 224 -10.78 6.43 -12.05
CA ARG A 224 -9.31 6.46 -12.17
C ARG A 224 -8.65 6.44 -10.80
N VAL A 225 -9.13 7.25 -9.86
CA VAL A 225 -8.60 7.29 -8.50
C VAL A 225 -8.80 5.97 -7.77
N LEU A 226 -10.00 5.37 -7.86
CA LEU A 226 -10.24 4.08 -7.20
C LEU A 226 -9.43 2.95 -7.86
N ALA A 227 -9.26 2.95 -9.18
CA ALA A 227 -8.39 1.99 -9.87
C ALA A 227 -6.94 2.08 -9.38
N LEU A 228 -6.37 3.29 -9.38
CA LEU A 228 -5.01 3.52 -8.86
C LEU A 228 -4.90 3.17 -7.37
N GLY A 229 -5.91 3.55 -6.56
CA GLY A 229 -5.92 3.31 -5.12
C GLY A 229 -6.10 1.84 -4.73
N THR A 230 -6.86 1.08 -5.51
CA THR A 230 -7.00 -0.37 -5.31
C THR A 230 -5.73 -1.11 -5.72
N ALA A 231 -5.07 -0.68 -6.78
CA ALA A 231 -3.84 -1.32 -7.26
C ALA A 231 -2.59 -0.92 -6.45
N GLN A 232 -2.57 0.29 -5.90
CA GLN A 232 -1.49 0.73 -5.03
C GLN A 232 -1.68 0.20 -3.62
N ARG A 233 -0.92 -0.83 -3.26
CA ARG A 233 -1.03 -1.50 -1.95
C ARG A 233 -0.17 -0.85 -0.88
N ASN A 234 -0.55 -1.01 0.38
CA ASN A 234 0.18 -0.49 1.54
C ASN A 234 1.38 -1.38 1.87
N ILE A 235 2.50 -1.13 1.19
CA ILE A 235 3.74 -1.88 1.36
C ILE A 235 4.22 -1.82 2.82
N ALA A 236 4.07 -0.66 3.48
CA ALA A 236 4.49 -0.47 4.87
C ALA A 236 3.77 -1.44 5.82
N ALA A 237 2.43 -1.58 5.69
CA ALA A 237 1.65 -2.52 6.48
C ALA A 237 2.02 -3.97 6.14
N ALA A 238 2.14 -4.31 4.85
CA ALA A 238 2.47 -5.67 4.41
C ALA A 238 3.86 -6.11 4.88
N LEU A 239 4.87 -5.25 4.79
CA LEU A 239 6.23 -5.54 5.26
C LEU A 239 6.27 -5.67 6.78
N LEU A 240 5.66 -4.72 7.50
CA LEU A 240 5.63 -4.75 8.96
C LEU A 240 5.03 -6.06 9.49
N VAL A 241 3.89 -6.47 8.94
CA VAL A 241 3.23 -7.71 9.34
C VAL A 241 4.01 -8.93 8.84
N GLY A 242 4.52 -8.88 7.61
CA GLY A 242 5.32 -9.94 7.01
C GLY A 242 6.57 -10.28 7.84
N GLU A 243 7.35 -9.27 8.21
CA GLU A 243 8.58 -9.45 9.01
C GLU A 243 8.31 -9.91 10.44
N GLN A 244 7.23 -9.45 11.06
CA GLN A 244 6.94 -9.76 12.46
C GLN A 244 6.23 -11.11 12.66
N THR A 245 5.59 -11.62 11.62
CA THR A 245 4.71 -12.79 11.71
C THR A 245 5.30 -14.02 11.05
N PHE A 246 6.08 -13.84 9.98
CA PHE A 246 6.57 -14.96 9.16
C PHE A 246 8.10 -15.02 9.18
N SER A 247 8.63 -16.22 9.40
CA SER A 247 10.09 -16.46 9.44
C SER A 247 10.71 -16.68 8.05
N ASP A 248 9.91 -17.10 7.04
CA ASP A 248 10.43 -17.30 5.69
C ASP A 248 10.59 -15.96 4.95
N PRO A 249 11.84 -15.57 4.61
CA PRO A 249 12.10 -14.34 3.87
C PRO A 249 11.42 -14.26 2.50
N LYS A 250 10.99 -15.36 1.90
CA LYS A 250 10.24 -15.37 0.64
C LYS A 250 8.94 -14.57 0.73
N VAL A 251 8.31 -14.50 1.91
CA VAL A 251 7.12 -13.68 2.15
C VAL A 251 7.41 -12.20 1.87
N VAL A 252 8.45 -11.68 2.49
CA VAL A 252 8.87 -10.28 2.35
C VAL A 252 9.40 -9.98 0.94
N VAL A 253 10.15 -10.93 0.37
CA VAL A 253 10.64 -10.84 -1.01
C VAL A 253 9.47 -10.74 -1.99
N MET A 254 8.42 -11.55 -1.83
CA MET A 254 7.24 -11.49 -2.69
C MET A 254 6.52 -10.14 -2.56
N VAL A 255 6.39 -9.61 -1.34
CA VAL A 255 5.80 -8.27 -1.10
C VAL A 255 6.55 -7.20 -1.89
N ILE A 256 7.88 -7.17 -1.82
CA ILE A 256 8.70 -6.17 -2.53
C ILE A 256 8.61 -6.36 -4.05
N VAL A 257 8.77 -7.59 -4.56
CA VAL A 257 8.74 -7.86 -5.99
C VAL A 257 7.39 -7.47 -6.61
N VAL A 258 6.28 -7.82 -5.95
CA VAL A 258 4.94 -7.43 -6.44
C VAL A 258 4.72 -5.92 -6.34
N ALA A 259 5.24 -5.28 -5.29
CA ALA A 259 5.18 -3.83 -5.13
C ALA A 259 5.97 -3.10 -6.22
N ASP A 260 7.18 -3.57 -6.56
CA ASP A 260 8.01 -2.99 -7.62
C ASP A 260 7.36 -3.14 -8.99
N VAL A 261 6.88 -4.36 -9.32
CA VAL A 261 6.13 -4.63 -10.56
C VAL A 261 4.88 -3.75 -10.65
N GLY A 262 4.11 -3.70 -9.56
CA GLY A 262 2.91 -2.87 -9.46
C GLY A 262 3.22 -1.39 -9.66
N LEU A 263 4.26 -0.87 -9.02
CA LEU A 263 4.65 0.53 -9.12
C LEU A 263 5.03 0.93 -10.55
N ILE A 264 5.78 0.08 -11.25
CA ILE A 264 6.14 0.29 -12.67
C ILE A 264 4.87 0.40 -13.52
N ILE A 265 3.96 -0.57 -13.39
CA ILE A 265 2.69 -0.59 -14.13
C ILE A 265 1.87 0.67 -13.82
N LEU A 266 1.75 1.03 -12.54
CA LEU A 266 0.96 2.19 -12.10
C LEU A 266 1.52 3.51 -12.59
N LEU A 267 2.84 3.69 -12.61
CA LEU A 267 3.49 4.89 -13.15
C LEU A 267 3.25 5.03 -14.65
N LEU A 268 3.32 3.92 -15.41
CA LEU A 268 3.02 3.92 -16.85
C LEU A 268 1.56 4.28 -17.12
N ILE A 269 0.62 3.71 -16.34
CA ILE A 269 -0.81 4.02 -16.46
C ILE A 269 -1.11 5.45 -16.05
N ALA A 270 -0.56 5.94 -14.93
CA ALA A 270 -0.75 7.32 -14.48
C ALA A 270 -0.29 8.34 -15.54
N ARG A 271 0.86 8.11 -16.18
CA ARG A 271 1.35 8.93 -17.29
C ARG A 271 0.43 8.87 -18.51
N ARG A 272 -0.07 7.69 -18.89
CA ARG A 272 -1.05 7.55 -19.99
C ARG A 272 -2.33 8.31 -19.73
N LEU A 273 -2.88 8.23 -18.51
CA LEU A 273 -4.07 8.98 -18.11
C LEU A 273 -3.86 10.49 -18.19
N ALA A 274 -2.70 11.00 -17.76
CA ALA A 274 -2.32 12.40 -17.87
C ALA A 274 -2.31 12.89 -19.34
N ASN A 275 -1.71 12.09 -20.24
CA ASN A 275 -1.62 12.41 -21.66
C ASN A 275 -3.00 12.39 -22.36
N GLN A 276 -3.90 11.50 -21.96
CA GLN A 276 -5.28 11.47 -22.45
C GLN A 276 -6.05 12.74 -22.08
N LYS A 277 -5.96 13.21 -20.84
CA LYS A 277 -6.59 14.47 -20.40
C LYS A 277 -6.08 15.69 -21.20
N GLN A 278 -4.80 15.73 -21.52
CA GLN A 278 -4.24 16.82 -22.36
C GLN A 278 -4.79 16.81 -23.78
N ARG A 279 -5.02 15.64 -24.38
CA ARG A 279 -5.57 15.51 -25.74
C ARG A 279 -7.05 15.84 -25.85
N THR A 280 -7.83 15.60 -24.79
CA THR A 280 -9.27 15.86 -24.77
C THR A 280 -9.64 17.30 -24.38
N GLY A 281 -8.68 18.19 -24.14
CA GLY A 281 -8.89 19.61 -23.88
C GLY A 281 -9.61 19.93 -22.56
N VAL A 282 -9.85 18.94 -21.73
CA VAL A 282 -10.48 19.14 -20.40
C VAL A 282 -9.39 19.60 -19.43
N ILE A 283 -9.06 20.90 -19.47
CA ILE A 283 -8.29 21.56 -18.41
C ILE A 283 -9.28 21.78 -17.26
N PRO A 284 -9.02 21.33 -16.04
CA PRO A 284 -9.83 21.76 -14.89
C PRO A 284 -9.58 23.24 -14.67
N LEU A 285 -10.65 24.05 -14.66
CA LEU A 285 -10.65 25.40 -14.14
C LEU A 285 -10.34 25.40 -12.65
#